data_5e4c8eea4ad0963c1130eb6d0f079d83
#
_entry.id   5e4c8eea4ad0963c1130eb6d0f079d83
#
_cell.length_a   1.000
_cell.length_b   1.000
_cell.length_c   1.000
_cell.angle_alpha   90.00
_cell.angle_beta   90.00
_cell.angle_gamma   90.00
#
_symmetry.space_group_name_H-M   'P 1'
#
loop_
_entity.id
_entity.type
_entity.pdbx_description
1 polymer ?
#
loop_
_entity_poly.entity_id
_entity_poly.type
_entity_poly.pdbx_seq_one_letter_code
_entity_poly.pdbx_strand_id
1 'polypeptide(L)'
;MIDKLEIQSGLAKRILNTLPYLHSPETIAQELDKTEVTRNILQTSELTDTITKIKVKLMQVKDIRGTANRVTESQVLDDIELFELKAFSLLAVEIRELLLSANITVVSLPDLEPVVNILDPEKMRIPHFYVYDAYSPELAALRAKMKALKMDGKTEERVLDQLQFEHTELEDRIREKLSEQIHPYKKEINEALVNTATLDILLAKAQQTIDMQLCKPEISTSTTRYIKIFNPQVKEVLWQEGKKFQAIDIDIKQGACLITGANMAGKSVILKTVALAQTLFQFGFYVPAEQAEIALVDEVLLCIGDEQSELSGLSSYASEMLRVNAIVQDVKAGKNALILIDELARTTNPTEGKAIVNAMLDFLTDKGARSLITSHYSGIKARCKKMRVKGFVKEYVKGQLTINNINEFIDYSLIEDTHDSVPQEAMRIARILGVDEELLDKAEEFLDDEEKKNRN
;
A
#
# COMPACT_ATOMS: atom_id res chain seq x y z
N MET A 1 -1.77 2.10 5.31
CA MET A 1 -0.82 3.06 4.73
C MET A 1 -1.20 3.46 3.32
N ILE A 2 -1.49 2.52 2.43
CA ILE A 2 -1.95 2.83 1.06
C ILE A 2 -3.22 3.71 1.07
N ASP A 3 -4.17 3.41 1.95
CA ASP A 3 -5.41 4.18 2.12
C ASP A 3 -5.18 5.64 2.60
N LYS A 4 -3.99 5.95 3.09
CA LYS A 4 -3.58 7.30 3.54
C LYS A 4 -2.78 8.08 2.49
N LEU A 5 -2.58 7.51 1.31
CA LEU A 5 -1.94 8.24 0.20
C LEU A 5 -2.89 9.31 -0.33
N GLU A 6 -2.42 10.53 -0.39
CA GLU A 6 -3.16 11.68 -0.93
C GLU A 6 -3.14 11.69 -2.46
N ILE A 7 -3.68 10.63 -3.08
CA ILE A 7 -3.83 10.53 -4.52
C ILE A 7 -4.94 11.49 -4.99
N GLN A 8 -4.64 12.33 -5.96
CA GLN A 8 -5.55 13.36 -6.46
C GLN A 8 -6.51 12.81 -7.51
N SER A 9 -6.03 12.00 -8.46
CA SER A 9 -6.81 11.53 -9.61
C SER A 9 -7.45 10.17 -9.41
N GLY A 10 -8.64 9.97 -10.00
CA GLY A 10 -9.28 8.65 -10.06
C GLY A 10 -8.48 7.63 -10.87
N LEU A 11 -7.75 8.08 -11.89
CA LEU A 11 -6.85 7.26 -12.69
C LEU A 11 -5.72 6.67 -11.85
N ALA A 12 -5.01 7.50 -11.08
CA ALA A 12 -3.89 7.05 -10.25
C ALA A 12 -4.35 6.11 -9.12
N LYS A 13 -5.52 6.33 -8.51
CA LYS A 13 -6.10 5.40 -7.52
C LYS A 13 -6.29 3.99 -8.08
N ARG A 14 -6.77 3.87 -9.32
CA ARG A 14 -6.96 2.57 -9.96
C ARG A 14 -5.63 1.91 -10.34
N ILE A 15 -4.66 2.68 -10.83
CA ILE A 15 -3.32 2.17 -11.16
C ILE A 15 -2.59 1.73 -9.90
N LEU A 16 -2.68 2.48 -8.79
CA LEU A 16 -2.10 2.11 -7.50
C LEU A 16 -2.54 0.71 -7.03
N ASN A 17 -3.82 0.38 -7.21
CA ASN A 17 -4.37 -0.93 -6.83
C ASN A 17 -3.87 -2.10 -7.71
N THR A 18 -3.21 -1.80 -8.82
CA THR A 18 -2.68 -2.79 -9.77
C THR A 18 -1.15 -2.75 -9.86
N LEU A 19 -0.48 -2.03 -8.94
CA LEU A 19 0.98 -2.02 -8.90
C LEU A 19 1.53 -3.44 -8.74
N PRO A 20 2.53 -3.82 -9.52
CA PRO A 20 3.15 -5.13 -9.41
C PRO A 20 4.03 -5.20 -8.15
N TYR A 21 4.09 -6.37 -7.55
CA TYR A 21 5.10 -6.71 -6.55
C TYR A 21 6.46 -6.82 -7.25
N LEU A 22 7.45 -6.07 -6.77
CA LEU A 22 8.75 -5.95 -7.43
C LEU A 22 9.72 -7.01 -6.91
N HIS A 23 10.36 -7.74 -7.84
CA HIS A 23 11.32 -8.81 -7.53
C HIS A 23 12.75 -8.48 -7.96
N SER A 24 12.97 -7.37 -8.66
CA SER A 24 14.30 -6.94 -9.11
C SER A 24 14.85 -5.82 -8.24
N PRO A 25 16.09 -5.95 -7.72
CA PRO A 25 16.78 -4.90 -6.99
C PRO A 25 16.84 -3.59 -7.78
N GLU A 26 17.10 -3.68 -9.08
CA GLU A 26 17.25 -2.52 -9.96
C GLU A 26 15.93 -1.75 -10.09
N THR A 27 14.82 -2.47 -10.26
CA THR A 27 13.49 -1.84 -10.38
C THR A 27 13.08 -1.18 -9.06
N ILE A 28 13.35 -1.83 -7.92
CA ILE A 28 13.08 -1.25 -6.60
C ILE A 28 13.93 0.02 -6.40
N ALA A 29 15.23 -0.04 -6.71
CA ALA A 29 16.12 1.11 -6.59
C ALA A 29 15.61 2.30 -7.42
N GLN A 30 15.20 2.07 -8.66
CA GLN A 30 14.64 3.12 -9.53
C GLN A 30 13.39 3.76 -8.93
N GLU A 31 12.46 2.99 -8.37
CA GLU A 31 11.25 3.53 -7.74
C GLU A 31 11.55 4.30 -6.44
N LEU A 32 12.51 3.83 -5.64
CA LEU A 32 12.98 4.54 -4.45
C LEU A 32 13.69 5.85 -4.81
N ASP A 33 14.51 5.86 -5.86
CA ASP A 33 15.21 7.05 -6.36
C ASP A 33 14.23 8.10 -6.91
N LYS A 34 13.23 7.68 -7.68
CA LYS A 34 12.16 8.58 -8.13
C LYS A 34 11.42 9.23 -6.95
N THR A 35 11.14 8.44 -5.91
CA THR A 35 10.50 8.95 -4.69
C THR A 35 11.41 9.95 -3.98
N GLU A 36 12.73 9.70 -3.92
CA GLU A 36 13.70 10.63 -3.33
C GLU A 36 13.77 11.97 -4.08
N VAL A 37 13.89 11.91 -5.41
CA VAL A 37 13.88 13.10 -6.26
C VAL A 37 12.60 13.89 -6.04
N THR A 38 11.44 13.22 -6.03
CA THR A 38 10.14 13.88 -5.82
C THR A 38 10.04 14.49 -4.42
N ARG A 39 10.54 13.81 -3.38
CA ARG A 39 10.61 14.36 -2.02
C ARG A 39 11.43 15.65 -1.96
N ASN A 40 12.59 15.67 -2.61
CA ASN A 40 13.44 16.87 -2.67
C ASN A 40 12.73 18.01 -3.40
N ILE A 41 11.99 17.73 -4.48
CA ILE A 41 11.15 18.71 -5.19
C ILE A 41 10.09 19.27 -4.24
N LEU A 42 9.39 18.46 -3.47
CA LEU A 42 8.36 18.90 -2.51
C LEU A 42 8.94 19.78 -1.38
N GLN A 43 10.19 19.58 -1.01
CA GLN A 43 10.88 20.36 0.03
C GLN A 43 11.50 21.65 -0.50
N THR A 44 11.50 21.87 -1.81
CA THR A 44 12.03 23.08 -2.46
C THR A 44 10.97 24.18 -2.45
N SER A 45 11.16 25.22 -1.66
CA SER A 45 10.18 26.29 -1.45
C SER A 45 9.76 27.01 -2.75
N GLU A 46 10.70 27.19 -3.68
CA GLU A 46 10.46 27.84 -4.98
C GLU A 46 9.51 27.06 -5.88
N LEU A 47 9.37 25.74 -5.67
CA LEU A 47 8.51 24.85 -6.45
C LEU A 47 7.11 24.66 -5.86
N THR A 48 6.85 25.15 -4.65
CA THR A 48 5.59 24.93 -3.94
C THR A 48 4.36 25.36 -4.74
N ASP A 49 4.41 26.54 -5.37
CA ASP A 49 3.30 27.04 -6.20
C ASP A 49 3.08 26.18 -7.45
N THR A 50 4.16 25.78 -8.12
CA THR A 50 4.08 24.90 -9.30
C THR A 50 3.50 23.53 -8.94
N ILE A 51 3.94 22.92 -7.84
CA ILE A 51 3.42 21.64 -7.35
C ILE A 51 1.94 21.76 -6.99
N THR A 52 1.55 22.86 -6.35
CA THR A 52 0.13 23.12 -6.04
C THR A 52 -0.71 23.18 -7.31
N LYS A 53 -0.25 23.90 -8.34
CA LYS A 53 -0.92 23.97 -9.65
C LYS A 53 -1.03 22.58 -10.30
N ILE A 54 0.04 21.78 -10.26
CA ILE A 54 0.02 20.40 -10.78
C ILE A 54 -1.01 19.55 -10.02
N LYS A 55 -1.02 19.59 -8.68
CA LYS A 55 -2.00 18.85 -7.87
C LYS A 55 -3.44 19.24 -8.21
N VAL A 56 -3.74 20.54 -8.40
CA VAL A 56 -5.07 21.03 -8.80
C VAL A 56 -5.49 20.49 -10.18
N LYS A 57 -4.54 20.38 -11.13
CA LYS A 57 -4.83 19.80 -12.45
C LYS A 57 -5.03 18.29 -12.36
N LEU A 58 -4.24 17.58 -11.57
CA LEU A 58 -4.40 16.15 -11.32
C LEU A 58 -5.77 15.81 -10.73
N MET A 59 -6.35 16.66 -9.87
CA MET A 59 -7.71 16.48 -9.35
C MET A 59 -8.79 16.43 -10.45
N GLN A 60 -8.52 17.03 -11.61
CA GLN A 60 -9.45 17.07 -12.74
C GLN A 60 -9.28 15.87 -13.67
N VAL A 61 -8.19 15.10 -13.55
CA VAL A 61 -7.89 13.95 -14.41
C VAL A 61 -8.86 12.81 -14.11
N LYS A 62 -9.65 12.46 -15.10
CA LYS A 62 -10.54 11.29 -15.07
C LYS A 62 -9.85 10.05 -15.64
N ASP A 63 -10.37 8.89 -15.31
CA ASP A 63 -9.91 7.63 -15.89
C ASP A 63 -10.59 7.40 -17.23
N ILE A 64 -9.87 7.68 -18.29
CA ILE A 64 -10.32 7.52 -19.69
C ILE A 64 -9.64 6.32 -20.38
N ARG A 65 -9.16 5.32 -19.64
CA ARG A 65 -8.51 4.13 -20.25
C ARG A 65 -9.43 3.37 -21.19
N GLY A 66 -10.74 3.39 -20.95
CA GLY A 66 -11.73 2.83 -21.87
C GLY A 66 -11.68 3.50 -23.24
N THR A 67 -11.73 4.82 -23.27
CA THR A 67 -11.61 5.65 -24.49
C THR A 67 -10.25 5.45 -25.18
N ALA A 68 -9.14 5.43 -24.42
CA ALA A 68 -7.80 5.17 -24.95
C ALA A 68 -7.66 3.77 -25.58
N ASN A 69 -8.30 2.77 -25.02
CA ASN A 69 -8.35 1.42 -25.62
C ASN A 69 -9.10 1.43 -26.94
N ARG A 70 -10.22 2.13 -27.07
CA ARG A 70 -10.96 2.28 -28.34
C ARG A 70 -10.13 3.00 -29.39
N VAL A 71 -9.37 4.05 -29.01
CA VAL A 71 -8.38 4.67 -29.89
C VAL A 71 -7.35 3.64 -30.36
N THR A 72 -6.85 2.80 -29.46
CA THR A 72 -5.84 1.77 -29.77
C THR A 72 -6.39 0.73 -30.75
N GLU A 73 -7.66 0.36 -30.60
CA GLU A 73 -8.38 -0.60 -31.46
C GLU A 73 -8.92 0.01 -32.76
N SER A 74 -8.64 1.29 -33.03
CA SER A 74 -9.12 2.03 -34.22
C SER A 74 -10.64 2.08 -34.32
N GLN A 75 -11.36 2.14 -33.19
CA GLN A 75 -12.82 2.29 -33.18
C GLN A 75 -13.23 3.76 -33.37
N VAL A 76 -14.41 3.97 -33.95
CA VAL A 76 -14.99 5.30 -34.03
C VAL A 76 -15.43 5.76 -32.65
N LEU A 77 -14.99 6.95 -32.23
CA LEU A 77 -15.29 7.55 -30.92
C LEU A 77 -16.60 8.36 -31.01
N ASP A 78 -17.37 8.30 -29.94
CA ASP A 78 -18.54 9.14 -29.77
C ASP A 78 -18.21 10.54 -29.19
N ASP A 79 -19.23 11.40 -29.06
CA ASP A 79 -19.04 12.78 -28.54
C ASP A 79 -18.51 12.80 -27.11
N ILE A 80 -18.89 11.83 -26.27
CA ILE A 80 -18.43 11.73 -24.89
C ILE A 80 -16.95 11.33 -24.85
N GLU A 81 -16.56 10.37 -25.66
CA GLU A 81 -15.18 9.89 -25.75
C GLU A 81 -14.25 10.94 -26.36
N LEU A 82 -14.70 11.67 -27.39
CA LEU A 82 -13.96 12.80 -27.96
C LEU A 82 -13.82 13.95 -26.94
N PHE A 83 -14.87 14.21 -26.14
CA PHE A 83 -14.82 15.15 -25.02
C PHE A 83 -13.81 14.72 -23.95
N GLU A 84 -13.87 13.45 -23.52
CA GLU A 84 -12.95 12.91 -22.53
C GLU A 84 -11.49 13.03 -22.98
N LEU A 85 -11.23 12.69 -24.24
CA LEU A 85 -9.91 12.75 -24.84
C LEU A 85 -9.40 14.19 -24.95
N LYS A 86 -10.26 15.14 -25.39
CA LYS A 86 -9.92 16.57 -25.45
C LYS A 86 -9.60 17.10 -24.06
N ALA A 87 -10.44 16.83 -23.06
CA ALA A 87 -10.28 17.30 -21.70
C ALA A 87 -8.97 16.77 -21.06
N PHE A 88 -8.68 15.47 -21.25
CA PHE A 88 -7.45 14.88 -20.78
C PHE A 88 -6.22 15.45 -21.49
N SER A 89 -6.26 15.60 -22.82
CA SER A 89 -5.13 16.11 -23.60
C SER A 89 -4.78 17.55 -23.21
N LEU A 90 -5.76 18.39 -22.97
CA LEU A 90 -5.55 19.77 -22.46
C LEU A 90 -4.84 19.74 -21.10
N LEU A 91 -5.31 18.91 -20.15
CA LEU A 91 -4.69 18.77 -18.83
C LEU A 91 -3.25 18.24 -18.94
N ALA A 92 -3.01 17.24 -19.78
CA ALA A 92 -1.69 16.66 -19.98
C ALA A 92 -0.69 17.69 -20.55
N VAL A 93 -1.11 18.48 -21.53
CA VAL A 93 -0.30 19.59 -22.10
C VAL A 93 0.03 20.62 -21.01
N GLU A 94 -0.96 21.06 -20.24
CA GLU A 94 -0.76 22.04 -19.19
C GLU A 94 0.14 21.54 -18.05
N ILE A 95 0.00 20.26 -17.65
CA ILE A 95 0.90 19.64 -16.66
C ILE A 95 2.32 19.55 -17.24
N ARG A 96 2.46 19.14 -18.51
CA ARG A 96 3.76 19.08 -19.19
C ARG A 96 4.47 20.45 -19.21
N GLU A 97 3.75 21.52 -19.53
CA GLU A 97 4.30 22.89 -19.51
C GLU A 97 4.78 23.28 -18.10
N LEU A 98 4.03 22.96 -17.05
CA LEU A 98 4.43 23.20 -15.66
C LEU A 98 5.70 22.42 -15.29
N LEU A 99 5.80 21.14 -15.67
CA LEU A 99 6.96 20.31 -15.42
C LEU A 99 8.21 20.87 -16.13
N LEU A 100 8.08 21.25 -17.42
CA LEU A 100 9.19 21.80 -18.21
C LEU A 100 9.65 23.16 -17.67
N SER A 101 8.73 24.07 -17.35
CA SER A 101 9.06 25.41 -16.83
C SER A 101 9.77 25.36 -15.48
N ALA A 102 9.47 24.34 -14.67
CA ALA A 102 10.08 24.11 -13.36
C ALA A 102 11.31 23.18 -13.40
N ASN A 103 11.70 22.70 -14.59
CA ASN A 103 12.78 21.72 -14.78
C ASN A 103 12.57 20.44 -13.94
N ILE A 104 11.33 19.99 -13.81
CA ILE A 104 10.96 18.76 -13.11
C ILE A 104 11.01 17.61 -14.12
N THR A 105 11.95 16.69 -13.94
CA THR A 105 12.23 15.60 -14.89
C THR A 105 11.88 14.21 -14.36
N VAL A 106 11.24 14.12 -13.20
CA VAL A 106 10.92 12.82 -12.55
C VAL A 106 9.96 11.97 -13.39
N VAL A 107 9.13 12.61 -14.19
CA VAL A 107 8.25 12.01 -15.18
C VAL A 107 8.29 12.87 -16.45
N SER A 108 8.29 12.23 -17.64
CA SER A 108 8.20 12.92 -18.93
C SER A 108 6.82 12.69 -19.54
N LEU A 109 6.07 13.75 -19.80
CA LEU A 109 4.80 13.65 -20.51
C LEU A 109 5.01 13.89 -22.01
N PRO A 110 4.45 13.04 -22.89
CA PRO A 110 4.47 13.26 -24.32
C PRO A 110 3.68 14.51 -24.70
N ASP A 111 3.93 15.01 -25.90
CA ASP A 111 3.22 16.17 -26.42
C ASP A 111 1.88 15.76 -27.03
N LEU A 112 0.79 16.16 -26.40
CA LEU A 112 -0.58 15.96 -26.89
C LEU A 112 -1.19 17.20 -27.56
N GLU A 113 -0.41 18.26 -27.80
CA GLU A 113 -0.90 19.45 -28.54
C GLU A 113 -1.46 19.10 -29.93
N PRO A 114 -0.91 18.14 -30.70
CA PRO A 114 -1.52 17.70 -31.95
C PRO A 114 -2.94 17.14 -31.78
N VAL A 115 -3.19 16.38 -30.70
CA VAL A 115 -4.53 15.85 -30.39
C VAL A 115 -5.48 16.98 -29.98
N VAL A 116 -4.99 17.93 -29.18
CA VAL A 116 -5.77 19.14 -28.84
C VAL A 116 -6.15 19.90 -30.09
N ASN A 117 -5.23 20.14 -31.04
CA ASN A 117 -5.49 20.88 -32.28
C ASN A 117 -6.53 20.18 -33.19
N ILE A 118 -6.56 18.83 -33.19
CA ILE A 118 -7.61 18.06 -33.88
C ILE A 118 -8.99 18.29 -33.26
N LEU A 119 -9.04 18.29 -31.90
CA LEU A 119 -10.32 18.35 -31.16
C LEU A 119 -10.77 19.76 -30.77
N ASP A 120 -9.94 20.77 -31.02
CA ASP A 120 -10.20 22.19 -30.69
C ASP A 120 -9.91 23.10 -31.89
N PRO A 121 -10.64 22.97 -33.02
CA PRO A 121 -10.38 23.70 -34.25
C PRO A 121 -10.53 25.21 -34.07
N GLU A 122 -11.31 25.66 -33.10
CA GLU A 122 -11.52 27.08 -32.77
C GLU A 122 -10.52 27.63 -31.78
N LYS A 123 -9.60 26.82 -31.25
CA LYS A 123 -8.53 27.17 -30.31
C LYS A 123 -9.03 27.82 -29.00
N MET A 124 -10.20 27.41 -28.54
CA MET A 124 -10.82 27.93 -27.31
C MET A 124 -10.16 27.43 -26.05
N ARG A 125 -9.43 26.29 -26.10
CA ARG A 125 -8.74 25.61 -24.97
C ARG A 125 -9.63 25.39 -23.74
N ILE A 126 -10.90 25.05 -24.00
CA ILE A 126 -11.86 24.70 -22.95
C ILE A 126 -12.21 23.21 -23.03
N PRO A 127 -12.45 22.54 -21.90
CA PRO A 127 -12.83 21.11 -21.87
C PRO A 127 -14.30 20.94 -22.24
N HIS A 128 -14.62 21.26 -23.48
CA HIS A 128 -15.94 21.09 -24.11
C HIS A 128 -15.73 20.53 -25.49
N PHE A 129 -16.61 19.62 -25.91
CA PHE A 129 -16.62 19.06 -27.27
C PHE A 129 -18.04 18.91 -27.77
N TYR A 130 -18.23 19.26 -29.01
CA TYR A 130 -19.30 18.91 -29.90
C TYR A 130 -18.74 18.92 -31.33
N VAL A 131 -19.43 18.34 -32.27
CA VAL A 131 -18.97 18.42 -33.69
C VAL A 131 -19.07 19.87 -34.16
N TYR A 132 -17.93 20.59 -34.18
CA TYR A 132 -17.88 22.02 -34.53
C TYR A 132 -18.18 22.26 -36.01
N ASP A 133 -18.79 23.43 -36.32
CA ASP A 133 -19.02 23.86 -37.68
C ASP A 133 -17.72 24.03 -38.48
N ALA A 134 -16.62 24.30 -37.80
CA ALA A 134 -15.28 24.41 -38.37
C ALA A 134 -14.77 23.10 -39.03
N TYR A 135 -15.34 21.93 -38.69
CA TYR A 135 -14.94 20.66 -39.30
C TYR A 135 -15.49 20.45 -40.71
N SER A 136 -16.63 21.04 -41.05
CA SER A 136 -17.27 20.87 -42.36
C SER A 136 -18.13 22.09 -42.74
N PRO A 137 -17.82 22.75 -43.87
CA PRO A 137 -18.69 23.79 -44.42
C PRO A 137 -20.10 23.29 -44.71
N GLU A 138 -20.25 22.02 -45.09
CA GLU A 138 -21.56 21.39 -45.36
C GLU A 138 -22.40 21.31 -44.08
N LEU A 139 -21.79 20.91 -42.94
CA LEU A 139 -22.45 20.87 -41.65
C LEU A 139 -22.88 22.27 -41.20
N ALA A 140 -22.01 23.27 -41.35
CA ALA A 140 -22.33 24.65 -41.04
C ALA A 140 -23.54 25.18 -41.86
N ALA A 141 -23.54 24.92 -43.17
CA ALA A 141 -24.64 25.28 -44.05
C ALA A 141 -25.95 24.57 -43.70
N LEU A 142 -25.89 23.28 -43.41
CA LEU A 142 -27.03 22.46 -42.98
C LEU A 142 -27.66 22.97 -41.69
N ARG A 143 -26.84 23.24 -40.68
CA ARG A 143 -27.27 23.80 -39.38
C ARG A 143 -27.90 25.18 -39.53
N ALA A 144 -27.33 26.06 -40.39
CA ALA A 144 -27.90 27.37 -40.71
C ALA A 144 -29.27 27.22 -41.38
N LYS A 145 -29.39 26.31 -42.35
CA LYS A 145 -30.67 25.99 -43.03
C LYS A 145 -31.72 25.48 -42.05
N MET A 146 -31.37 24.51 -41.21
CA MET A 146 -32.27 23.95 -40.18
C MET A 146 -32.75 25.03 -39.20
N LYS A 147 -31.85 25.91 -38.76
CA LYS A 147 -32.20 27.04 -37.89
C LYS A 147 -33.15 28.00 -38.53
N ALA A 148 -32.94 28.37 -39.79
CA ALA A 148 -33.83 29.26 -40.55
C ALA A 148 -35.22 28.66 -40.71
N LEU A 149 -35.34 27.38 -41.07
CA LEU A 149 -36.61 26.68 -41.23
C LEU A 149 -37.38 26.50 -39.92
N LYS A 150 -36.69 26.25 -38.81
CA LYS A 150 -37.31 26.20 -37.48
C LYS A 150 -37.84 27.57 -37.02
N MET A 151 -37.22 28.68 -37.43
CA MET A 151 -37.67 30.03 -37.11
C MET A 151 -38.90 30.45 -37.96
N ASP A 152 -39.02 29.98 -39.21
CA ASP A 152 -40.15 30.28 -40.09
C ASP A 152 -41.45 29.59 -39.65
N GLY A 153 -41.39 28.50 -38.91
CA GLY A 153 -42.53 27.82 -38.30
C GLY A 153 -43.56 27.21 -39.25
N LYS A 154 -43.30 27.25 -40.58
CA LYS A 154 -44.22 26.77 -41.64
C LYS A 154 -43.72 25.50 -42.31
N THR A 155 -42.58 24.97 -41.91
CA THR A 155 -41.93 23.82 -42.56
C THR A 155 -42.62 22.52 -42.19
N GLU A 156 -42.90 21.67 -43.18
CA GLU A 156 -43.44 20.33 -42.97
C GLU A 156 -42.47 19.49 -42.08
N GLU A 157 -43.03 18.75 -41.14
CA GLU A 157 -42.26 17.89 -40.18
C GLU A 157 -41.34 16.91 -40.92
N ARG A 158 -41.80 16.33 -42.04
CA ARG A 158 -40.99 15.40 -42.87
C ARG A 158 -39.72 16.05 -43.43
N VAL A 159 -39.74 17.33 -43.76
CA VAL A 159 -38.54 18.03 -44.24
C VAL A 159 -37.54 18.24 -43.10
N LEU A 160 -38.03 18.54 -41.92
CA LEU A 160 -37.19 18.66 -40.72
C LEU A 160 -36.56 17.31 -40.34
N ASP A 161 -37.33 16.23 -40.42
CA ASP A 161 -36.84 14.87 -40.14
C ASP A 161 -35.74 14.45 -41.13
N GLN A 162 -35.92 14.75 -42.43
CA GLN A 162 -34.89 14.45 -43.43
C GLN A 162 -33.62 15.24 -43.19
N LEU A 163 -33.72 16.53 -42.88
CA LEU A 163 -32.55 17.35 -42.54
C LEU A 163 -31.87 16.91 -41.26
N GLN A 164 -32.65 16.44 -40.30
CA GLN A 164 -32.09 15.88 -39.06
C GLN A 164 -31.32 14.57 -39.33
N PHE A 165 -31.82 13.72 -40.21
CA PHE A 165 -31.11 12.51 -40.65
C PHE A 165 -29.80 12.86 -41.37
N GLU A 166 -29.83 13.78 -42.33
CA GLU A 166 -28.63 14.26 -43.04
C GLU A 166 -27.60 14.88 -42.07
N HIS A 167 -28.08 15.63 -41.06
CA HIS A 167 -27.25 16.21 -40.01
C HIS A 167 -26.53 15.13 -39.21
N THR A 168 -27.26 14.10 -38.77
CA THR A 168 -26.68 13.00 -37.99
C THR A 168 -25.64 12.22 -38.81
N GLU A 169 -25.93 11.91 -40.09
CA GLU A 169 -24.99 11.26 -40.99
C GLU A 169 -23.69 12.07 -41.20
N LEU A 170 -23.81 13.40 -41.31
CA LEU A 170 -22.63 14.26 -41.45
C LEU A 170 -21.80 14.28 -40.16
N GLU A 171 -22.45 14.35 -39.00
CA GLU A 171 -21.75 14.28 -37.74
C GLU A 171 -21.02 12.93 -37.55
N ASP A 172 -21.65 11.81 -37.92
CA ASP A 172 -21.04 10.47 -37.84
C ASP A 172 -19.80 10.38 -38.75
N ARG A 173 -19.86 10.88 -39.97
CA ARG A 173 -18.69 10.95 -40.87
C ARG A 173 -17.56 11.80 -40.29
N ILE A 174 -17.91 12.91 -39.62
CA ILE A 174 -16.91 13.77 -38.99
C ILE A 174 -16.28 13.03 -37.80
N ARG A 175 -17.06 12.34 -36.95
CA ARG A 175 -16.53 11.51 -35.83
C ARG A 175 -15.59 10.42 -36.34
N GLU A 176 -15.97 9.73 -37.44
CA GLU A 176 -15.11 8.74 -38.10
C GLU A 176 -13.77 9.35 -38.52
N LYS A 177 -13.79 10.47 -39.22
CA LYS A 177 -12.60 11.19 -39.66
C LYS A 177 -11.74 11.68 -38.50
N LEU A 178 -12.34 12.21 -37.42
CA LEU A 178 -11.62 12.64 -36.23
C LEU A 178 -10.96 11.45 -35.56
N SER A 179 -11.65 10.32 -35.44
CA SER A 179 -11.12 9.09 -34.85
C SER A 179 -9.92 8.57 -35.66
N GLU A 180 -10.01 8.59 -36.99
CA GLU A 180 -8.89 8.24 -37.87
C GLU A 180 -7.68 9.17 -37.69
N GLN A 181 -7.91 10.48 -37.52
CA GLN A 181 -6.82 11.46 -37.29
C GLN A 181 -6.18 11.34 -35.94
N ILE A 182 -6.90 10.86 -34.92
CA ILE A 182 -6.41 10.66 -33.56
C ILE A 182 -5.64 9.34 -33.42
N HIS A 183 -6.04 8.30 -34.14
CA HIS A 183 -5.45 6.96 -34.03
C HIS A 183 -3.91 6.91 -34.12
N PRO A 184 -3.21 7.69 -34.93
CA PRO A 184 -1.75 7.74 -34.95
C PRO A 184 -1.12 8.09 -33.59
N TYR A 185 -1.82 8.82 -32.71
CA TYR A 185 -1.34 9.28 -31.40
C TYR A 185 -1.66 8.31 -30.26
N LYS A 186 -2.13 7.10 -30.55
CA LYS A 186 -2.50 6.09 -29.54
C LYS A 186 -1.40 5.78 -28.53
N LYS A 187 -0.15 5.77 -28.98
CA LYS A 187 1.00 5.51 -28.11
C LYS A 187 1.21 6.66 -27.13
N GLU A 188 1.21 7.88 -27.64
CA GLU A 188 1.40 9.11 -26.86
C GLU A 188 0.25 9.30 -25.85
N ILE A 189 -0.99 8.99 -26.23
CA ILE A 189 -2.16 9.06 -25.35
C ILE A 189 -2.02 8.06 -24.19
N ASN A 190 -1.68 6.80 -24.48
CA ASN A 190 -1.50 5.79 -23.44
C ASN A 190 -0.31 6.12 -22.52
N GLU A 191 0.80 6.58 -23.09
CA GLU A 191 1.97 7.00 -22.31
C GLU A 191 1.65 8.20 -21.43
N ALA A 192 0.91 9.20 -21.94
CA ALA A 192 0.46 10.34 -21.15
C ALA A 192 -0.41 9.90 -19.96
N LEU A 193 -1.33 8.96 -20.16
CA LEU A 193 -2.18 8.42 -19.08
C LEU A 193 -1.35 7.75 -17.99
N VAL A 194 -0.44 6.86 -18.38
CA VAL A 194 0.44 6.15 -17.42
C VAL A 194 1.33 7.13 -16.68
N ASN A 195 1.95 8.07 -17.39
CA ASN A 195 2.91 9.00 -16.79
C ASN A 195 2.22 10.06 -15.91
N THR A 196 1.00 10.50 -16.26
CA THR A 196 0.19 11.38 -15.39
C THR A 196 -0.17 10.67 -14.09
N ALA A 197 -0.60 9.41 -14.14
CA ALA A 197 -0.89 8.64 -12.95
C ALA A 197 0.38 8.35 -12.12
N THR A 198 1.50 8.08 -12.77
CA THR A 198 2.80 7.89 -12.11
C THR A 198 3.23 9.15 -11.37
N LEU A 199 3.07 10.33 -11.97
CA LEU A 199 3.34 11.60 -11.31
C LEU A 199 2.53 11.78 -10.03
N ASP A 200 1.22 11.53 -10.10
CA ASP A 200 0.32 11.63 -8.94
C ASP A 200 0.73 10.67 -7.82
N ILE A 201 1.02 9.41 -8.16
CA ILE A 201 1.50 8.40 -7.19
C ILE A 201 2.83 8.82 -6.57
N LEU A 202 3.79 9.33 -7.34
CA LEU A 202 5.08 9.77 -6.84
C LEU A 202 4.94 10.96 -5.90
N LEU A 203 4.10 11.94 -6.23
CA LEU A 203 3.81 13.07 -5.35
C LEU A 203 3.20 12.60 -4.03
N ALA A 204 2.25 11.65 -4.07
CA ALA A 204 1.62 11.10 -2.88
C ALA A 204 2.60 10.27 -2.04
N LYS A 205 3.42 9.41 -2.65
CA LYS A 205 4.49 8.65 -1.98
C LYS A 205 5.48 9.58 -1.27
N ALA A 206 5.96 10.61 -1.98
CA ALA A 206 6.91 11.57 -1.45
C ALA A 206 6.33 12.39 -0.29
N GLN A 207 5.07 12.83 -0.40
CA GLN A 207 4.38 13.54 0.67
C GLN A 207 4.24 12.64 1.91
N GLN A 208 3.79 11.40 1.74
CA GLN A 208 3.67 10.43 2.84
C GLN A 208 5.03 10.19 3.54
N THR A 209 6.11 10.17 2.76
CA THR A 209 7.48 10.02 3.30
C THR A 209 7.82 11.17 4.26
N ILE A 210 7.45 12.39 3.92
CA ILE A 210 7.68 13.59 4.74
C ILE A 210 6.80 13.53 5.99
N ASP A 211 5.50 13.33 5.81
CA ASP A 211 4.51 13.41 6.88
C ASP A 211 4.70 12.33 7.95
N MET A 212 5.09 11.12 7.52
CA MET A 212 5.28 9.98 8.42
C MET A 212 6.74 9.75 8.82
N GLN A 213 7.68 10.55 8.31
CA GLN A 213 9.12 10.40 8.56
C GLN A 213 9.63 9.00 8.20
N LEU A 214 9.30 8.53 7.00
CA LEU A 214 9.73 7.24 6.49
C LEU A 214 11.17 7.32 5.98
N CYS A 215 11.95 6.24 6.10
CA CYS A 215 13.31 6.17 5.56
C CYS A 215 13.36 5.48 4.20
N LYS A 216 14.33 5.86 3.37
CA LYS A 216 14.70 5.13 2.16
C LYS A 216 15.43 3.85 2.59
N PRO A 217 14.91 2.66 2.28
CA PRO A 217 15.61 1.43 2.62
C PRO A 217 16.78 1.18 1.69
N GLU A 218 17.86 0.60 2.22
CA GLU A 218 18.95 0.03 1.44
C GLU A 218 18.61 -1.39 1.01
N ILE A 219 18.99 -1.76 -0.21
CA ILE A 219 18.75 -3.09 -0.75
C ILE A 219 19.88 -4.02 -0.31
N SER A 220 19.53 -5.10 0.38
CA SER A 220 20.47 -6.13 0.83
C SER A 220 20.31 -7.43 0.04
N THR A 221 21.39 -8.21 -0.03
CA THR A 221 21.37 -9.55 -0.64
C THR A 221 21.10 -10.66 0.38
N SER A 222 21.32 -10.42 1.65
CA SER A 222 21.35 -11.51 2.65
C SER A 222 20.63 -11.23 3.96
N THR A 223 20.61 -9.99 4.41
CA THR A 223 20.09 -9.63 5.74
C THR A 223 18.93 -8.64 5.62
N THR A 224 18.03 -8.68 6.61
CA THR A 224 17.02 -7.62 6.77
C THR A 224 17.20 -7.05 8.17
N ARG A 225 17.51 -5.75 8.24
CA ARG A 225 17.74 -5.04 9.50
C ARG A 225 16.96 -3.74 9.51
N TYR A 226 16.31 -3.49 10.63
CA TYR A 226 15.64 -2.23 10.90
C TYR A 226 16.17 -1.59 12.17
N ILE A 227 16.45 -0.30 12.14
CA ILE A 227 16.75 0.54 13.29
C ILE A 227 15.54 1.41 13.56
N LYS A 228 15.00 1.34 14.77
CA LYS A 228 13.82 2.09 15.20
C LYS A 228 12.61 1.90 14.26
N ILE A 229 12.30 0.65 13.92
CA ILE A 229 11.07 0.34 13.18
C ILE A 229 9.83 0.65 14.04
N PHE A 230 8.80 1.21 13.41
CA PHE A 230 7.56 1.57 14.07
C PHE A 230 6.33 1.21 13.23
N ASN A 231 5.21 0.95 13.90
CA ASN A 231 3.93 0.78 13.24
C ASN A 231 3.21 2.12 13.13
N PRO A 232 3.00 2.68 11.91
CA PRO A 232 2.40 4.00 11.76
C PRO A 232 0.97 4.10 12.30
N GLN A 233 0.17 3.03 12.20
CA GLN A 233 -1.21 3.02 12.72
C GLN A 233 -1.23 3.03 14.25
N VAL A 234 -0.42 2.18 14.87
CA VAL A 234 -0.32 2.12 16.34
C VAL A 234 0.28 3.41 16.89
N LYS A 235 1.32 3.95 16.22
CA LYS A 235 1.93 5.24 16.59
C LYS A 235 0.92 6.37 16.60
N GLU A 236 0.04 6.42 15.59
CA GLU A 236 -1.00 7.45 15.48
C GLU A 236 -2.06 7.30 16.57
N VAL A 237 -2.56 6.07 16.81
CA VAL A 237 -3.55 5.82 17.88
C VAL A 237 -2.99 6.22 19.24
N LEU A 238 -1.76 5.81 19.54
CA LEU A 238 -1.10 6.19 20.81
C LEU A 238 -0.90 7.70 20.92
N TRP A 239 -0.52 8.37 19.83
CA TRP A 239 -0.38 9.82 19.82
C TRP A 239 -1.70 10.55 20.10
N GLN A 240 -2.82 10.08 19.56
CA GLN A 240 -4.16 10.61 19.83
C GLN A 240 -4.56 10.43 21.31
N GLU A 241 -4.06 9.36 21.95
CA GLU A 241 -4.25 9.11 23.39
C GLU A 241 -3.22 9.85 24.28
N GLY A 242 -2.35 10.69 23.69
CA GLY A 242 -1.27 11.39 24.42
C GLY A 242 -0.13 10.47 24.87
N LYS A 243 -0.04 9.25 24.32
CA LYS A 243 1.00 8.25 24.62
C LYS A 243 2.10 8.23 23.56
N LYS A 244 3.27 7.73 23.92
CA LYS A 244 4.40 7.59 22.99
C LYS A 244 4.53 6.17 22.49
N PHE A 245 4.76 6.01 21.19
CA PHE A 245 5.14 4.73 20.59
C PHE A 245 6.64 4.51 20.81
N GLN A 246 7.01 3.31 21.29
CA GLN A 246 8.41 2.89 21.34
C GLN A 246 8.79 2.14 20.07
N ALA A 247 9.66 2.72 19.28
CA ALA A 247 10.26 2.08 18.12
C ALA A 247 11.35 1.10 18.57
N ILE A 248 11.55 0.01 17.83
CA ILE A 248 12.47 -1.08 18.18
C ILE A 248 13.47 -1.35 17.06
N ASP A 249 14.59 -1.98 17.43
CA ASP A 249 15.57 -2.50 16.50
C ASP A 249 15.32 -4.00 16.30
N ILE A 250 15.42 -4.47 15.04
CA ILE A 250 15.27 -5.89 14.72
C ILE A 250 16.20 -6.30 13.58
N ASP A 251 16.83 -7.47 13.72
CA ASP A 251 17.75 -8.06 12.76
C ASP A 251 17.26 -9.47 12.40
N ILE A 252 16.88 -9.67 11.13
CA ILE A 252 16.31 -10.89 10.57
C ILE A 252 17.35 -11.53 9.65
N LYS A 253 17.90 -12.66 10.09
CA LYS A 253 18.89 -13.45 9.34
C LYS A 253 18.23 -14.68 8.71
N GLN A 254 19.00 -15.42 7.96
CA GLN A 254 18.58 -16.74 7.50
C GLN A 254 18.35 -17.68 8.70
N GLY A 255 17.34 -18.54 8.58
CA GLY A 255 16.87 -19.42 9.64
C GLY A 255 15.73 -18.83 10.47
N ALA A 256 15.31 -19.58 11.47
CA ALA A 256 14.21 -19.15 12.34
C ALA A 256 14.69 -18.29 13.51
N CYS A 257 13.86 -17.31 13.86
CA CYS A 257 13.99 -16.53 15.08
C CYS A 257 12.71 -16.66 15.90
N LEU A 258 12.83 -17.17 17.12
CA LEU A 258 11.76 -17.21 18.11
C LEU A 258 11.71 -15.89 18.88
N ILE A 259 10.53 -15.29 18.98
CA ILE A 259 10.29 -14.12 19.82
C ILE A 259 9.35 -14.51 20.96
N THR A 260 9.86 -14.44 22.19
CA THR A 260 9.10 -14.69 23.41
C THR A 260 8.77 -13.39 24.13
N GLY A 261 7.93 -13.46 25.14
CA GLY A 261 7.54 -12.32 25.99
C GLY A 261 6.11 -12.46 26.49
N ALA A 262 5.77 -11.68 27.50
CA ALA A 262 4.44 -11.67 28.09
C ALA A 262 3.34 -11.35 27.07
N ASN A 263 2.11 -11.75 27.38
CA ASN A 263 0.96 -11.24 26.66
C ASN A 263 0.89 -9.72 26.86
N MET A 264 0.50 -8.96 25.85
CA MET A 264 0.56 -7.49 25.78
C MET A 264 1.98 -6.90 25.52
N ALA A 265 3.03 -7.71 25.40
CA ALA A 265 4.37 -7.24 25.05
C ALA A 265 4.55 -6.81 23.58
N GLY A 266 3.48 -6.68 22.81
CA GLY A 266 3.52 -6.16 21.43
C GLY A 266 4.06 -7.14 20.38
N LYS A 267 4.20 -8.44 20.66
CA LYS A 267 4.74 -9.45 19.71
C LYS A 267 4.04 -9.42 18.35
N SER A 268 2.72 -9.46 18.33
CA SER A 268 1.93 -9.40 17.09
C SER A 268 2.13 -8.07 16.31
N VAL A 269 2.31 -6.96 17.05
CA VAL A 269 2.59 -5.65 16.44
C VAL A 269 3.96 -5.66 15.74
N ILE A 270 4.96 -6.30 16.33
CA ILE A 270 6.30 -6.46 15.72
C ILE A 270 6.17 -7.20 14.39
N LEU A 271 5.52 -8.36 14.36
CA LEU A 271 5.33 -9.14 13.13
C LEU A 271 4.58 -8.35 12.06
N LYS A 272 3.45 -7.73 12.41
CA LYS A 272 2.67 -6.90 11.49
C LYS A 272 3.47 -5.71 10.95
N THR A 273 4.34 -5.14 11.78
CA THR A 273 5.19 -4.00 11.36
C THR A 273 6.28 -4.44 10.38
N VAL A 274 6.90 -5.59 10.64
CA VAL A 274 7.90 -6.18 9.73
C VAL A 274 7.24 -6.56 8.40
N ALA A 275 6.06 -7.21 8.42
CA ALA A 275 5.29 -7.52 7.23
C ALA A 275 4.98 -6.27 6.39
N LEU A 276 4.51 -5.21 7.06
CA LEU A 276 4.22 -3.93 6.41
C LEU A 276 5.46 -3.33 5.76
N ALA A 277 6.59 -3.30 6.48
CA ALA A 277 7.84 -2.72 5.97
C ALA A 277 8.38 -3.50 4.77
N GLN A 278 8.39 -4.84 4.83
CA GLN A 278 8.81 -5.69 3.70
C GLN A 278 7.91 -5.48 2.48
N THR A 279 6.58 -5.44 2.68
CA THR A 279 5.61 -5.23 1.60
C THR A 279 5.78 -3.85 0.97
N LEU A 280 5.89 -2.79 1.76
CA LEU A 280 6.12 -1.43 1.28
C LEU A 280 7.39 -1.35 0.42
N PHE A 281 8.48 -1.92 0.90
CA PHE A 281 9.75 -1.99 0.18
C PHE A 281 9.60 -2.61 -1.21
N GLN A 282 8.91 -3.75 -1.31
CA GLN A 282 8.74 -4.46 -2.57
C GLN A 282 7.65 -3.88 -3.48
N PHE A 283 6.95 -2.85 -3.05
CA PHE A 283 6.16 -1.95 -3.90
C PHE A 283 6.89 -0.63 -4.20
N GLY A 284 8.17 -0.51 -3.85
CA GLY A 284 8.98 0.69 -4.09
C GLY A 284 8.56 1.89 -3.24
N PHE A 285 8.12 1.63 -2.00
CA PHE A 285 7.84 2.66 -1.00
C PHE A 285 8.96 2.77 0.03
N TYR A 286 9.08 3.93 0.64
CA TYR A 286 9.86 4.10 1.86
C TYR A 286 9.20 3.38 3.03
N VAL A 287 10.00 3.04 4.04
CA VAL A 287 9.57 2.18 5.15
C VAL A 287 9.56 2.91 6.49
N PRO A 288 8.71 2.49 7.44
CA PRO A 288 8.57 3.13 8.73
C PRO A 288 9.70 2.70 9.70
N ALA A 289 10.88 3.22 9.48
CA ALA A 289 12.05 3.04 10.33
C ALA A 289 12.94 4.29 10.28
N GLU A 290 13.89 4.40 11.20
CA GLU A 290 14.94 5.42 11.12
C GLU A 290 16.00 5.04 10.08
N GLN A 291 16.37 3.73 10.04
CA GLN A 291 17.20 3.13 9.00
C GLN A 291 16.71 1.72 8.69
N ALA A 292 16.84 1.28 7.45
CA ALA A 292 16.48 -0.06 7.03
C ALA A 292 17.41 -0.58 5.95
N GLU A 293 17.85 -1.82 6.11
CA GLU A 293 18.53 -2.63 5.11
C GLU A 293 17.66 -3.86 4.87
N ILE A 294 17.16 -4.09 3.65
CA ILE A 294 16.12 -5.08 3.40
C ILE A 294 16.51 -6.01 2.27
N ALA A 295 16.53 -7.32 2.56
CA ALA A 295 16.69 -8.35 1.55
C ALA A 295 15.38 -8.60 0.80
N LEU A 296 15.47 -8.84 -0.50
CA LEU A 296 14.32 -9.21 -1.31
C LEU A 296 13.84 -10.62 -0.96
N VAL A 297 12.53 -10.79 -1.06
CA VAL A 297 11.87 -12.08 -0.93
C VAL A 297 10.87 -12.28 -2.08
N ASP A 298 10.54 -13.53 -2.39
CA ASP A 298 9.51 -13.82 -3.39
C ASP A 298 8.12 -13.46 -2.86
N GLU A 299 7.92 -13.69 -1.55
CA GLU A 299 6.63 -13.46 -0.90
C GLU A 299 6.77 -13.29 0.61
N VAL A 300 5.81 -12.61 1.23
CA VAL A 300 5.64 -12.53 2.68
C VAL A 300 4.53 -13.49 3.09
N LEU A 301 4.87 -14.58 3.78
CA LEU A 301 3.94 -15.60 4.24
C LEU A 301 3.52 -15.32 5.68
N LEU A 302 2.22 -15.13 5.88
CA LEU A 302 1.66 -14.70 7.16
C LEU A 302 0.77 -15.78 7.78
N CYS A 303 0.96 -16.04 9.07
CA CYS A 303 0.02 -16.74 9.92
C CYS A 303 -0.16 -15.90 11.20
N ILE A 304 -0.93 -14.80 11.08
CA ILE A 304 -1.13 -13.81 12.15
C ILE A 304 -2.62 -13.57 12.34
N GLY A 305 -3.08 -13.72 13.59
CA GLY A 305 -4.43 -13.41 14.02
C GLY A 305 -5.40 -14.60 13.97
N ASP A 306 -6.46 -14.48 14.76
CA ASP A 306 -7.59 -15.40 14.81
C ASP A 306 -8.57 -15.03 13.67
N GLU A 307 -8.24 -15.32 12.43
CA GLU A 307 -9.28 -15.33 11.40
C GLU A 307 -10.16 -16.56 11.66
N GLN A 308 -11.17 -16.35 12.46
CA GLN A 308 -12.31 -17.28 12.56
C GLN A 308 -12.95 -17.33 11.18
N SER A 309 -12.59 -18.33 10.38
CA SER A 309 -13.34 -18.64 9.19
C SER A 309 -14.62 -19.40 9.60
N GLU A 310 -15.51 -18.68 10.28
CA GLU A 310 -16.87 -19.18 10.59
C GLU A 310 -17.57 -19.68 9.33
N LEU A 311 -17.23 -19.12 8.18
CA LEU A 311 -17.74 -19.51 6.86
C LEU A 311 -17.27 -20.89 6.37
N SER A 312 -16.14 -21.44 6.86
CA SER A 312 -15.62 -22.74 6.42
C SER A 312 -15.96 -23.89 7.36
N GLY A 313 -16.56 -23.63 8.53
CA GLY A 313 -16.89 -24.65 9.52
C GLY A 313 -15.71 -25.40 10.13
N LEU A 314 -14.47 -24.94 9.88
CA LEU A 314 -13.26 -25.50 10.46
C LEU A 314 -12.96 -24.89 11.82
N SER A 315 -12.41 -25.70 12.76
CA SER A 315 -11.90 -25.15 13.99
C SER A 315 -10.71 -24.20 13.73
N SER A 316 -10.50 -23.22 14.58
CA SER A 316 -9.35 -22.26 14.48
C SER A 316 -8.01 -23.00 14.36
N TYR A 317 -7.83 -24.10 15.09
CA TYR A 317 -6.65 -24.95 15.02
C TYR A 317 -6.49 -25.62 13.63
N ALA A 318 -7.55 -26.16 13.05
CA ALA A 318 -7.48 -26.80 11.74
C ALA A 318 -7.10 -25.79 10.65
N SER A 319 -7.70 -24.61 10.68
CA SER A 319 -7.38 -23.52 9.73
C SER A 319 -5.94 -23.05 9.87
N GLU A 320 -5.42 -22.92 11.10
CA GLU A 320 -4.02 -22.61 11.38
C GLU A 320 -3.08 -23.67 10.80
N MET A 321 -3.35 -24.97 11.05
CA MET A 321 -2.51 -26.08 10.55
C MET A 321 -2.49 -26.17 9.03
N LEU A 322 -3.59 -25.86 8.36
CA LEU A 322 -3.61 -25.78 6.89
C LEU A 322 -2.71 -24.66 6.36
N ARG A 323 -2.73 -23.49 6.98
CA ARG A 323 -1.81 -22.37 6.62
C ARG A 323 -0.35 -22.74 6.88
N VAL A 324 -0.06 -23.32 8.05
CA VAL A 324 1.28 -23.82 8.38
C VAL A 324 1.76 -24.84 7.36
N ASN A 325 0.88 -25.77 6.94
CA ASN A 325 1.22 -26.74 5.91
C ASN A 325 1.51 -26.07 4.56
N ALA A 326 0.74 -25.06 4.15
CA ALA A 326 1.02 -24.29 2.92
C ALA A 326 2.41 -23.64 2.98
N ILE A 327 2.75 -22.98 4.09
CA ILE A 327 4.09 -22.41 4.33
C ILE A 327 5.18 -23.48 4.20
N VAL A 328 4.98 -24.66 4.81
CA VAL A 328 5.94 -25.77 4.74
C VAL A 328 6.14 -26.25 3.30
N GLN A 329 5.07 -26.32 2.48
CA GLN A 329 5.18 -26.69 1.07
C GLN A 329 5.92 -25.63 0.24
N ASP A 330 5.66 -24.36 0.45
CA ASP A 330 6.39 -23.26 -0.22
C ASP A 330 7.89 -23.30 0.11
N VAL A 331 8.26 -23.50 1.38
CA VAL A 331 9.65 -23.64 1.80
C VAL A 331 10.30 -24.90 1.19
N LYS A 332 9.58 -26.03 1.12
CA LYS A 332 10.07 -27.25 0.46
C LYS A 332 10.29 -27.06 -1.04
N ALA A 333 9.48 -26.24 -1.67
CA ALA A 333 9.63 -25.86 -3.07
C ALA A 333 10.82 -24.90 -3.34
N GLY A 334 11.51 -24.46 -2.27
CA GLY A 334 12.67 -23.57 -2.38
C GLY A 334 12.33 -22.09 -2.53
N LYS A 335 11.10 -21.68 -2.22
CA LYS A 335 10.64 -20.30 -2.28
C LYS A 335 11.41 -19.46 -1.24
N ASN A 336 12.01 -18.35 -1.67
CA ASN A 336 12.67 -17.40 -0.78
C ASN A 336 11.60 -16.47 -0.16
N ALA A 337 11.05 -16.86 0.99
CA ALA A 337 9.98 -16.13 1.66
C ALA A 337 10.42 -15.54 3.00
N LEU A 338 9.75 -14.45 3.39
CA LEU A 338 9.73 -13.97 4.77
C LEU A 338 8.51 -14.57 5.48
N ILE A 339 8.74 -15.40 6.48
CA ILE A 339 7.71 -16.15 7.18
C ILE A 339 7.45 -15.51 8.55
N LEU A 340 6.21 -15.16 8.82
CA LEU A 340 5.81 -14.50 10.06
C LEU A 340 4.62 -15.25 10.68
N ILE A 341 4.85 -15.89 11.83
CA ILE A 341 3.85 -16.72 12.51
C ILE A 341 3.65 -16.21 13.94
N ASP A 342 2.40 -15.86 14.25
CA ASP A 342 2.04 -15.35 15.58
C ASP A 342 1.40 -16.45 16.44
N GLU A 343 1.99 -16.69 17.61
CA GLU A 343 1.51 -17.63 18.64
C GLU A 343 1.12 -19.02 18.10
N LEU A 344 2.04 -19.64 17.33
CA LEU A 344 1.83 -20.97 16.71
C LEU A 344 1.29 -22.00 17.69
N ALA A 345 0.23 -22.69 17.26
CA ALA A 345 -0.44 -23.79 17.99
C ALA A 345 -1.01 -23.38 19.36
N ARG A 346 -1.45 -22.11 19.54
CA ARG A 346 -2.01 -21.60 20.79
C ARG A 346 -3.27 -22.34 21.24
N THR A 347 -4.07 -22.78 20.29
CA THR A 347 -5.42 -23.35 20.54
C THR A 347 -5.44 -24.87 20.75
N THR A 348 -4.27 -25.50 20.95
CA THR A 348 -4.16 -26.95 21.21
C THR A 348 -3.59 -27.25 22.59
N ASN A 349 -3.45 -28.56 22.92
CA ASN A 349 -2.82 -29.00 24.16
C ASN A 349 -1.40 -28.41 24.28
N PRO A 350 -1.00 -27.83 25.44
CA PRO A 350 0.30 -27.18 25.60
C PRO A 350 1.51 -28.06 25.27
N THR A 351 1.44 -29.36 25.57
CA THR A 351 2.53 -30.31 25.28
C THR A 351 2.69 -30.53 23.78
N GLU A 352 1.57 -30.71 23.07
CA GLU A 352 1.52 -30.89 21.60
C GLU A 352 1.89 -29.56 20.90
N GLY A 353 1.33 -28.45 21.35
CA GLY A 353 1.64 -27.12 20.80
C GLY A 353 3.14 -26.79 20.88
N LYS A 354 3.76 -27.06 22.04
CA LYS A 354 5.21 -26.92 22.22
C LYS A 354 6.02 -27.81 21.28
N ALA A 355 5.57 -29.06 21.05
CA ALA A 355 6.23 -29.96 20.10
C ALA A 355 6.14 -29.45 18.67
N ILE A 356 4.98 -28.93 18.25
CA ILE A 356 4.77 -28.34 16.92
C ILE A 356 5.66 -27.12 16.73
N VAL A 357 5.74 -26.21 17.73
CA VAL A 357 6.60 -25.02 17.67
C VAL A 357 8.07 -25.42 17.53
N ASN A 358 8.57 -26.39 18.32
CA ASN A 358 9.94 -26.87 18.19
C ASN A 358 10.21 -27.44 16.79
N ALA A 359 9.33 -28.30 16.28
CA ALA A 359 9.48 -28.92 14.97
C ALA A 359 9.49 -27.87 13.84
N MET A 360 8.63 -26.84 13.92
CA MET A 360 8.57 -25.78 12.91
C MET A 360 9.83 -24.91 12.93
N LEU A 361 10.33 -24.54 14.11
CA LEU A 361 11.57 -23.77 14.27
C LEU A 361 12.78 -24.51 13.73
N ASP A 362 12.95 -25.80 14.08
CA ASP A 362 14.04 -26.64 13.56
C ASP A 362 13.94 -26.80 12.04
N PHE A 363 12.74 -27.07 11.51
CA PHE A 363 12.51 -27.18 10.06
C PHE A 363 12.90 -25.92 9.31
N LEU A 364 12.46 -24.74 9.76
CA LEU A 364 12.75 -23.46 9.10
C LEU A 364 14.24 -23.10 9.23
N THR A 365 14.86 -23.45 10.34
CA THR A 365 16.31 -23.23 10.55
C THR A 365 17.14 -24.12 9.62
N ASP A 366 16.81 -25.41 9.51
CA ASP A 366 17.50 -26.36 8.65
C ASP A 366 17.36 -25.97 7.16
N LYS A 367 16.25 -25.36 6.79
CA LYS A 367 16.00 -24.83 5.42
C LYS A 367 16.61 -23.44 5.19
N GLY A 368 17.13 -22.79 6.20
CA GLY A 368 17.63 -21.41 6.11
C GLY A 368 16.53 -20.39 5.80
N ALA A 369 15.26 -20.73 6.03
CA ALA A 369 14.13 -19.87 5.71
C ALA A 369 14.03 -18.70 6.71
N ARG A 370 14.06 -17.45 6.21
CA ARG A 370 13.92 -16.25 7.06
C ARG A 370 12.57 -16.25 7.74
N SER A 371 12.55 -16.36 9.06
CA SER A 371 11.29 -16.42 9.78
C SER A 371 11.35 -15.80 11.17
N LEU A 372 10.23 -15.20 11.56
CA LEU A 372 9.94 -14.74 12.91
C LEU A 372 8.70 -15.49 13.43
N ILE A 373 8.85 -16.21 14.51
CA ILE A 373 7.77 -16.95 15.15
C ILE A 373 7.63 -16.44 16.57
N THR A 374 6.42 -16.05 16.97
CA THR A 374 6.14 -15.72 18.35
C THR A 374 5.58 -16.94 19.09
N SER A 375 5.86 -17.06 20.36
CA SER A 375 5.31 -18.10 21.22
C SER A 375 5.18 -17.62 22.66
N HIS A 376 4.17 -18.15 23.34
CA HIS A 376 4.00 -18.04 24.79
C HIS A 376 4.52 -19.28 25.54
N TYR A 377 4.94 -20.32 24.81
CA TYR A 377 5.47 -21.54 25.42
C TYR A 377 6.87 -21.32 25.99
N SER A 378 7.10 -21.79 27.21
CA SER A 378 8.43 -21.84 27.86
C SER A 378 9.18 -23.13 27.52
N GLY A 379 10.52 -23.09 27.59
CA GLY A 379 11.38 -24.27 27.42
C GLY A 379 11.33 -24.82 25.97
N ILE A 380 11.35 -23.97 24.98
CA ILE A 380 11.53 -24.31 23.56
C ILE A 380 13.01 -24.72 23.36
N LYS A 381 13.23 -25.95 22.87
CA LYS A 381 14.56 -26.55 22.69
C LYS A 381 15.14 -26.44 21.29
N ALA A 382 14.36 -25.93 20.31
CA ALA A 382 14.78 -25.78 18.92
C ALA A 382 16.07 -24.96 18.80
N ARG A 383 16.91 -25.34 17.82
CA ARG A 383 18.16 -24.65 17.49
C ARG A 383 17.87 -23.48 16.59
N CYS A 384 17.46 -22.36 17.17
CA CYS A 384 17.15 -21.12 16.45
C CYS A 384 17.67 -19.91 17.23
N LYS A 385 17.70 -18.75 16.57
CA LYS A 385 17.89 -17.47 17.29
C LYS A 385 16.71 -17.25 18.23
N LYS A 386 16.96 -16.91 19.46
CA LYS A 386 15.92 -16.62 20.45
C LYS A 386 16.03 -15.18 20.89
N MET A 387 14.95 -14.46 20.79
CA MET A 387 14.81 -13.08 21.23
C MET A 387 13.65 -12.99 22.22
N ARG A 388 13.71 -12.04 23.11
CA ARG A 388 12.66 -11.78 24.08
C ARG A 388 12.34 -10.30 24.11
N VAL A 389 11.05 -9.96 24.17
CA VAL A 389 10.65 -8.59 24.54
C VAL A 389 11.04 -8.38 25.99
N LYS A 390 11.72 -7.29 26.29
CA LYS A 390 12.24 -6.99 27.64
C LYS A 390 11.14 -6.95 28.70
N GLY A 391 9.94 -6.47 28.33
CA GLY A 391 8.74 -6.53 29.15
C GLY A 391 8.69 -5.45 30.22
N PHE A 392 8.08 -5.76 31.35
CA PHE A 392 7.81 -4.80 32.41
C PHE A 392 9.08 -4.41 33.20
N VAL A 393 9.33 -3.08 33.28
CA VAL A 393 10.51 -2.51 33.94
C VAL A 393 10.12 -1.81 35.24
N LYS A 394 10.51 -2.40 36.37
CA LYS A 394 10.17 -1.88 37.72
C LYS A 394 10.65 -0.45 37.96
N GLU A 395 11.85 -0.14 37.47
CA GLU A 395 12.52 1.15 37.63
C GLU A 395 11.76 2.32 36.98
N TYR A 396 10.85 2.04 36.05
CA TYR A 396 10.05 3.08 35.41
C TYR A 396 8.85 3.51 36.27
N VAL A 397 8.47 2.71 37.29
CA VAL A 397 7.30 2.96 38.14
C VAL A 397 7.57 4.12 39.11
N LYS A 398 7.08 5.30 38.80
CA LYS A 398 7.18 6.49 39.68
C LYS A 398 5.86 6.86 40.38
N GLY A 399 4.84 6.01 40.34
CA GLY A 399 3.53 6.28 40.91
C GLY A 399 2.63 5.05 40.98
N GLN A 400 1.34 5.26 41.17
CA GLN A 400 0.35 4.18 41.23
C GLN A 400 0.13 3.59 39.82
N LEU A 401 0.29 2.28 39.68
CA LEU A 401 0.02 1.54 38.44
C LEU A 401 -1.49 1.42 38.24
N THR A 402 -1.95 1.70 37.03
CA THR A 402 -3.34 1.60 36.60
C THR A 402 -3.42 0.98 35.22
N ILE A 403 -4.60 0.52 34.81
CA ILE A 403 -4.87 0.01 33.44
C ILE A 403 -4.46 1.04 32.39
N ASN A 404 -4.64 2.33 32.66
CA ASN A 404 -4.40 3.40 31.68
C ASN A 404 -2.92 3.72 31.47
N ASN A 405 -2.05 3.40 32.44
CA ASN A 405 -0.62 3.72 32.38
C ASN A 405 0.31 2.51 32.33
N ILE A 406 -0.19 1.29 32.41
CA ILE A 406 0.64 0.07 32.43
C ILE A 406 1.59 -0.03 31.23
N ASN A 407 1.16 0.41 30.04
CA ASN A 407 1.97 0.40 28.83
C ASN A 407 3.19 1.32 28.90
N GLU A 408 3.21 2.32 29.77
CA GLU A 408 4.35 3.23 29.97
C GLU A 408 5.51 2.56 30.72
N PHE A 409 5.23 1.44 31.37
CA PHE A 409 6.19 0.65 32.15
C PHE A 409 6.67 -0.61 31.42
N ILE A 410 6.25 -0.80 30.18
CA ILE A 410 6.70 -1.90 29.33
C ILE A 410 7.80 -1.38 28.40
N ASP A 411 8.96 -2.03 28.43
CA ASP A 411 10.02 -1.85 27.46
C ASP A 411 9.84 -2.87 26.34
N TYR A 412 9.48 -2.38 25.15
CA TYR A 412 9.23 -3.22 23.98
C TYR A 412 10.49 -3.64 23.21
N SER A 413 11.69 -3.25 23.69
CA SER A 413 12.96 -3.62 23.07
C SER A 413 13.13 -5.13 23.01
N LEU A 414 13.70 -5.61 21.89
CA LEU A 414 14.08 -7.00 21.75
C LEU A 414 15.49 -7.22 22.30
N ILE A 415 15.63 -8.17 23.18
CA ILE A 415 16.92 -8.62 23.74
C ILE A 415 17.14 -10.09 23.41
N GLU A 416 18.40 -10.53 23.31
CA GLU A 416 18.72 -11.93 23.11
C GLU A 416 18.32 -12.74 24.36
N ASP A 417 17.58 -13.84 24.13
CA ASP A 417 17.09 -14.69 25.21
C ASP A 417 18.10 -15.84 25.48
N THR A 418 18.86 -15.70 26.56
CA THR A 418 19.87 -16.68 26.98
C THR A 418 19.35 -17.68 28.03
N HIS A 419 18.09 -17.51 28.52
CA HIS A 419 17.65 -18.22 29.73
C HIS A 419 16.48 -19.19 29.53
N ASP A 420 15.97 -19.36 28.30
CA ASP A 420 14.85 -20.30 27.96
C ASP A 420 13.57 -20.18 28.83
N SER A 421 13.46 -19.14 29.67
CA SER A 421 12.30 -18.89 30.53
C SER A 421 11.48 -17.69 30.06
N VAL A 422 10.21 -17.94 29.81
CA VAL A 422 9.25 -16.82 29.57
C VAL A 422 9.01 -16.16 30.95
N PRO A 423 9.12 -14.82 31.04
CA PRO A 423 8.84 -14.14 32.30
C PRO A 423 7.40 -14.40 32.77
N GLN A 424 7.24 -14.82 34.02
CA GLN A 424 5.93 -15.02 34.64
C GLN A 424 5.36 -13.66 35.09
N GLU A 425 4.95 -12.83 34.15
CA GLU A 425 4.43 -11.49 34.44
C GLU A 425 2.89 -11.48 34.58
N ALA A 426 2.20 -12.60 34.25
CA ALA A 426 0.74 -12.67 34.21
C ALA A 426 0.12 -12.37 35.59
N MET A 427 0.61 -12.98 36.68
CA MET A 427 0.10 -12.75 38.02
C MET A 427 0.30 -11.31 38.48
N ARG A 428 1.46 -10.76 38.16
CA ARG A 428 1.77 -9.37 38.46
C ARG A 428 0.90 -8.39 37.73
N ILE A 429 0.67 -8.64 36.43
CA ILE A 429 -0.25 -7.82 35.61
C ILE A 429 -1.68 -7.94 36.17
N ALA A 430 -2.13 -9.15 36.51
CA ALA A 430 -3.45 -9.37 37.11
C ALA A 430 -3.62 -8.59 38.43
N ARG A 431 -2.59 -8.57 39.29
CA ARG A 431 -2.58 -7.79 40.53
C ARG A 431 -2.69 -6.28 40.26
N ILE A 432 -1.98 -5.77 39.25
CA ILE A 432 -2.05 -4.37 38.81
C ILE A 432 -3.44 -4.02 38.25
N LEU A 433 -4.08 -4.96 37.56
CA LEU A 433 -5.42 -4.82 37.02
C LEU A 433 -6.52 -4.87 38.09
N GLY A 434 -6.17 -5.12 39.37
CA GLY A 434 -7.10 -5.16 40.47
C GLY A 434 -7.88 -6.47 40.58
N VAL A 435 -7.33 -7.57 40.07
CA VAL A 435 -7.87 -8.90 40.30
C VAL A 435 -7.73 -9.22 41.79
N ASP A 436 -8.75 -9.88 42.36
CA ASP A 436 -8.86 -10.20 43.76
C ASP A 436 -7.60 -10.89 44.29
N GLU A 437 -7.05 -10.37 45.40
CA GLU A 437 -5.77 -10.87 46.02
C GLU A 437 -5.89 -12.32 46.48
N GLU A 438 -7.04 -12.74 47.04
CA GLU A 438 -7.22 -14.13 47.51
C GLU A 438 -7.14 -15.13 46.35
N LEU A 439 -7.69 -14.74 45.16
CA LEU A 439 -7.58 -15.55 43.95
C LEU A 439 -6.12 -15.62 43.45
N LEU A 440 -5.38 -14.51 43.50
CA LEU A 440 -4.01 -14.44 43.02
C LEU A 440 -3.04 -15.22 43.94
N ASP A 441 -3.23 -15.08 45.24
CA ASP A 441 -2.42 -15.80 46.22
C ASP A 441 -2.60 -17.33 46.09
N LYS A 442 -3.84 -17.81 45.92
CA LYS A 442 -4.12 -19.21 45.62
C LYS A 442 -3.50 -19.68 44.30
N ALA A 443 -3.50 -18.85 43.28
CA ALA A 443 -2.89 -19.18 41.99
C ALA A 443 -1.35 -19.26 42.11
N GLU A 444 -0.70 -18.41 42.91
CA GLU A 444 0.74 -18.46 43.20
C GLU A 444 1.09 -19.72 43.97
N GLU A 445 0.30 -20.17 44.97
CA GLU A 445 0.50 -21.43 45.67
C GLU A 445 0.49 -22.65 44.71
N PHE A 446 -0.42 -22.71 43.75
CA PHE A 446 -0.42 -23.77 42.75
C PHE A 446 0.79 -23.76 41.83
N LEU A 447 1.29 -22.58 41.45
CA LEU A 447 2.51 -22.43 40.63
C LEU A 447 3.75 -22.95 41.38
N ASP A 448 3.89 -22.58 42.63
CA ASP A 448 4.99 -23.03 43.48
C ASP A 448 5.02 -24.57 43.69
N ASP A 449 3.83 -25.18 43.78
CA ASP A 449 3.69 -26.63 43.90
C ASP A 449 4.04 -27.38 42.61
N GLU A 450 3.69 -26.84 41.46
CA GLU A 450 4.09 -27.39 40.16
C GLU A 450 5.60 -27.25 39.92
N GLU A 451 6.22 -26.15 40.29
CA GLU A 451 7.68 -25.96 40.18
C GLU A 451 8.46 -26.93 41.08
N LYS A 452 7.95 -27.20 42.28
CA LYS A 452 8.53 -28.19 43.17
C LYS A 452 8.46 -29.61 42.63
N LYS A 453 7.34 -29.98 41.97
CA LYS A 453 7.16 -31.29 41.32
C LYS A 453 8.04 -31.48 40.09
N ASN A 454 8.34 -30.41 39.36
CA ASN A 454 9.19 -30.45 38.15
C ASN A 454 10.72 -30.45 38.48
N ARG A 455 11.11 -30.15 39.72
CA ARG A 455 12.50 -30.21 40.20
C ARG A 455 12.90 -31.54 40.84
N ASN A 456 11.93 -32.40 41.16
CA ASN A 456 12.11 -33.76 41.66
C ASN A 456 11.93 -34.80 40.51
#